data_3ce25654404c8f5c2be8952e54aa217c
#
_entry.id   3ce25654404c8f5c2be8952e54aa217c
#
_cell.length_a   1.000
_cell.length_b   1.000
_cell.length_c   1.000
_cell.angle_alpha   90.00
_cell.angle_beta   90.00
_cell.angle_gamma   90.00
#
_symmetry.space_group_name_H-M   'P 1'
#
loop_
_entity.id
_entity.type
_entity.pdbx_description
1 polymer ?
#
loop_
_entity_poly.entity_id
_entity_poly.type
_entity_poly.pdbx_seq_one_letter_code
_entity_poly.pdbx_strand_id
1 'polypeptide(L)'
;MTFKRREMLRIGMLGTGLSLPQYLRMHAAETPNAPKRSGIFIFLEGGPSHQDSFDLKPEAPIEIRGDFKPIATNVGGIEICEHMPQLASRADKYAIVRGITHNVPDHGLGKKYLLTGNKPSQTVSYPEYGSVVSHEYPSDSNLPTYVSIDESFVGPGYLGTQYSALTAAKPRHGVPYSVRGISLEEGLTVDRYKSQKKLLDDLDIAFKGFENLDDQVAGMDRFTEQAFDIISSPRTRAAFDLSQENPAESDRFGKHEFGQSLLLSARLIEAGVHFVTVRLRPAEFDFDTHSENFSRLRTLLPAFDRALSGLLDRLQERSLLSSTAIMAAGEFGRTPKINSNGGRDHWARAMCAVMAGGDVKGGQVIGATDATAAEPDSIGYKPDDLAASFFQNIGIESRTEFKTNVGRPITLLRDGSPIRDLF
;
A
#
# COMPACT_ATOMS: atom_id res chain seq x y z
N MET A 1 -19.77 -54.73 12.66
CA MET A 1 -19.98 -53.34 13.13
C MET A 1 -19.20 -52.42 12.25
N THR A 2 -19.87 -51.70 11.36
CA THR A 2 -19.23 -50.73 10.45
C THR A 2 -19.27 -49.35 11.12
N PHE A 3 -18.16 -48.92 11.64
CA PHE A 3 -18.04 -47.58 12.19
C PHE A 3 -18.12 -46.52 11.06
N LYS A 4 -18.98 -45.52 11.23
CA LYS A 4 -19.06 -44.41 10.30
C LYS A 4 -17.77 -43.58 10.41
N ARG A 5 -17.27 -43.07 9.28
CA ARG A 5 -16.06 -42.21 9.21
C ARG A 5 -15.99 -41.11 10.31
N ARG A 6 -17.15 -40.61 10.72
CA ARG A 6 -17.31 -39.60 11.79
C ARG A 6 -17.01 -40.15 13.19
N GLU A 7 -17.18 -41.45 13.42
CA GLU A 7 -16.91 -42.13 14.70
C GLU A 7 -15.43 -42.51 14.78
N MET A 8 -14.80 -42.91 13.67
CA MET A 8 -13.35 -43.12 13.59
C MET A 8 -12.53 -41.87 13.92
N LEU A 9 -12.98 -40.70 13.47
CA LEU A 9 -12.33 -39.42 13.77
C LEU A 9 -12.52 -38.98 15.25
N ARG A 10 -13.54 -39.52 15.94
CA ARG A 10 -13.74 -39.31 17.39
C ARG A 10 -12.87 -40.23 18.25
N ILE A 11 -12.51 -41.38 17.75
CA ILE A 11 -11.73 -42.41 18.46
C ILE A 11 -10.22 -42.16 18.35
N GLY A 12 -9.76 -41.45 17.32
CA GLY A 12 -8.34 -41.22 17.02
C GLY A 12 -7.59 -40.30 17.97
N MET A 13 -8.23 -39.72 19.00
CA MET A 13 -7.60 -38.77 19.94
C MET A 13 -7.68 -39.16 21.42
N LEU A 14 -7.61 -40.41 21.73
CA LEU A 14 -7.59 -40.87 23.12
C LEU A 14 -6.31 -40.54 23.91
N GLY A 15 -5.31 -39.86 23.28
CA GLY A 15 -4.07 -39.48 23.94
C GLY A 15 -4.00 -38.02 24.45
N THR A 16 -4.84 -37.12 23.94
CA THR A 16 -4.76 -35.68 24.27
C THR A 16 -6.01 -35.06 24.87
N GLY A 17 -7.09 -35.85 25.01
CA GLY A 17 -8.38 -35.39 25.57
C GLY A 17 -9.18 -34.45 24.65
N LEU A 18 -8.68 -34.13 23.45
CA LEU A 18 -9.33 -33.23 22.49
C LEU A 18 -9.79 -33.99 21.24
N SER A 19 -11.04 -33.83 20.83
CA SER A 19 -11.50 -34.32 19.53
C SER A 19 -11.00 -33.41 18.39
N LEU A 20 -10.77 -33.97 17.17
CA LEU A 20 -10.40 -33.20 16.01
C LEU A 20 -11.30 -31.94 15.78
N PRO A 21 -12.63 -32.01 15.96
CA PRO A 21 -13.48 -30.82 15.92
C PRO A 21 -13.18 -29.81 17.04
N GLN A 22 -12.76 -30.23 18.22
CA GLN A 22 -12.34 -29.34 19.30
C GLN A 22 -10.99 -28.75 19.03
N TYR A 23 -10.03 -29.53 18.53
CA TYR A 23 -8.73 -29.04 18.06
C TYR A 23 -8.87 -28.03 16.91
N LEU A 24 -9.70 -28.30 15.90
CA LEU A 24 -9.99 -27.39 14.81
C LEU A 24 -10.73 -26.13 15.27
N ARG A 25 -11.62 -26.24 16.28
CA ARG A 25 -12.28 -25.10 16.91
C ARG A 25 -11.30 -24.26 17.76
N MET A 26 -10.38 -24.92 18.47
CA MET A 26 -9.32 -24.21 19.20
C MET A 26 -8.37 -23.51 18.24
N HIS A 27 -7.92 -24.16 17.17
CA HIS A 27 -7.11 -23.50 16.13
C HIS A 27 -7.88 -22.43 15.35
N ALA A 28 -9.16 -22.59 15.13
CA ALA A 28 -10.02 -21.54 14.57
C ALA A 28 -10.30 -20.41 15.60
N ALA A 29 -10.16 -20.70 16.90
CA ALA A 29 -10.25 -19.70 17.97
C ALA A 29 -8.89 -19.12 18.36
N GLU A 30 -7.79 -19.78 17.97
CA GLU A 30 -6.41 -19.34 18.19
C GLU A 30 -5.87 -18.43 17.09
N THR A 31 -6.60 -18.24 15.99
CA THR A 31 -6.51 -17.00 15.22
C THR A 31 -7.49 -16.00 15.85
N PRO A 32 -7.07 -15.15 16.80
CA PRO A 32 -7.86 -13.98 17.10
C PRO A 32 -8.14 -13.34 15.74
N ASN A 33 -9.37 -12.94 15.45
CA ASN A 33 -9.64 -12.04 14.34
C ASN A 33 -8.66 -10.89 14.52
N ALA A 34 -7.53 -10.93 13.80
CA ALA A 34 -6.57 -9.86 13.87
C ALA A 34 -7.37 -8.57 13.60
N PRO A 35 -7.20 -7.53 14.42
CA PRO A 35 -8.04 -6.35 14.30
C PRO A 35 -7.92 -5.85 12.86
N LYS A 36 -9.06 -5.77 12.17
CA LYS A 36 -9.12 -5.21 10.83
C LYS A 36 -8.61 -3.78 10.88
N ARG A 37 -7.52 -3.52 10.18
CA ARG A 37 -6.90 -2.20 10.11
C ARG A 37 -6.99 -1.64 8.71
N SER A 38 -7.00 -0.32 8.64
CA SER A 38 -6.82 0.37 7.36
C SER A 38 -5.37 0.27 6.90
N GLY A 39 -5.12 0.47 5.61
CA GLY A 39 -3.80 0.47 5.03
C GLY A 39 -3.53 1.70 4.15
N ILE A 40 -2.31 2.23 4.22
CA ILE A 40 -1.80 3.23 3.29
C ILE A 40 -0.51 2.67 2.68
N PHE A 41 -0.51 2.48 1.37
CA PHE A 41 0.68 2.14 0.63
C PHE A 41 1.18 3.35 -0.16
N ILE A 42 2.40 3.80 0.15
CA ILE A 42 3.07 4.92 -0.50
C ILE A 42 4.09 4.35 -1.47
N PHE A 43 3.75 4.36 -2.74
CA PHE A 43 4.61 3.84 -3.79
C PHE A 43 5.56 4.93 -4.31
N LEU A 44 6.83 4.78 -3.97
CA LEU A 44 7.94 5.67 -4.37
C LEU A 44 8.46 5.23 -5.74
N GLU A 45 7.72 5.57 -6.78
CA GLU A 45 8.00 5.14 -8.16
C GLU A 45 9.38 5.63 -8.62
N GLY A 46 10.08 4.77 -9.33
CA GLY A 46 11.43 5.02 -9.81
C GLY A 46 12.52 4.36 -8.97
N GLY A 47 12.21 3.90 -7.75
CA GLY A 47 13.17 3.20 -6.89
C GLY A 47 14.17 4.14 -6.20
N PRO A 48 13.83 4.63 -4.98
CA PRO A 48 14.70 5.53 -4.23
C PRO A 48 16.07 4.94 -3.94
N SER A 49 17.10 5.77 -4.02
CA SER A 49 18.44 5.41 -3.59
C SER A 49 18.47 5.18 -2.07
N HIS A 50 18.62 3.91 -1.66
CA HIS A 50 18.66 3.54 -0.24
C HIS A 50 19.89 4.12 0.46
N GLN A 51 21.06 4.13 -0.20
CA GLN A 51 22.31 4.66 0.32
C GLN A 51 22.35 6.20 0.39
N ASP A 52 21.44 6.90 -0.25
CA ASP A 52 21.33 8.36 -0.16
C ASP A 52 20.14 8.81 0.73
N SER A 53 19.42 7.85 1.34
CA SER A 53 18.24 8.13 2.16
C SER A 53 18.27 7.49 3.55
N PHE A 54 18.07 6.17 3.63
CA PHE A 54 17.90 5.47 4.90
C PHE A 54 19.05 4.51 5.25
N ASP A 55 20.05 4.32 4.37
CA ASP A 55 21.13 3.36 4.55
C ASP A 55 22.50 3.95 4.12
N LEU A 56 22.83 5.13 4.62
CA LEU A 56 24.04 5.86 4.28
C LEU A 56 25.28 5.08 4.73
N LYS A 57 26.35 5.18 3.93
CA LYS A 57 27.64 4.56 4.18
C LYS A 57 28.74 5.64 4.26
N PRO A 58 28.80 6.43 5.35
CA PRO A 58 29.71 7.58 5.44
C PRO A 58 31.18 7.21 5.30
N GLU A 59 31.57 5.97 5.68
CA GLU A 59 32.95 5.47 5.60
C GLU A 59 33.31 4.92 4.21
N ALA A 60 32.32 4.77 3.29
CA ALA A 60 32.58 4.30 1.93
C ALA A 60 33.32 5.38 1.09
N PRO A 61 34.05 4.97 0.01
CA PRO A 61 34.62 5.89 -0.93
C PRO A 61 33.61 6.88 -1.50
N ILE A 62 34.08 8.09 -1.90
CA ILE A 62 33.19 9.18 -2.35
C ILE A 62 32.29 8.80 -3.53
N GLU A 63 32.78 7.95 -4.43
CA GLU A 63 32.01 7.43 -5.57
C GLU A 63 30.87 6.48 -5.17
N ILE A 64 30.82 6.07 -3.90
CA ILE A 64 29.75 5.24 -3.32
C ILE A 64 28.90 6.07 -2.36
N ARG A 65 29.53 6.71 -1.33
CA ARG A 65 28.79 7.45 -0.30
C ARG A 65 28.13 8.72 -0.82
N GLY A 66 28.63 9.30 -1.90
CA GLY A 66 28.10 10.53 -2.50
C GLY A 66 28.24 11.76 -1.62
N ASP A 67 27.35 12.74 -1.85
CA ASP A 67 27.40 14.07 -1.24
C ASP A 67 26.72 14.15 0.14
N PHE A 68 25.75 13.29 0.42
CA PHE A 68 24.87 13.42 1.57
C PHE A 68 25.48 12.86 2.86
N LYS A 69 25.10 13.49 3.96
CA LYS A 69 25.58 13.14 5.31
C LYS A 69 24.45 12.52 6.13
N PRO A 70 24.77 11.58 7.03
CA PRO A 70 23.83 11.11 8.03
C PRO A 70 23.59 12.17 9.09
N ILE A 71 22.37 12.22 9.61
CA ILE A 71 21.99 12.96 10.82
C ILE A 71 21.41 11.99 11.84
N ALA A 72 21.67 12.26 13.12
CA ALA A 72 21.09 11.51 14.21
C ALA A 72 19.58 11.71 14.29
N THR A 73 18.87 10.65 14.68
CA THR A 73 17.43 10.71 14.90
C THR A 73 17.10 10.88 16.39
N ASN A 74 15.81 10.97 16.75
CA ASN A 74 15.36 10.94 18.13
C ASN A 74 15.51 9.54 18.81
N VAL A 75 15.99 8.54 18.05
CA VAL A 75 16.29 7.20 18.56
C VAL A 75 17.80 6.96 18.46
N GLY A 76 18.46 6.70 19.60
CA GLY A 76 19.91 6.49 19.64
C GLY A 76 20.37 5.36 18.72
N GLY A 77 21.41 5.61 17.93
CA GLY A 77 21.98 4.63 16.99
C GLY A 77 21.31 4.54 15.63
N ILE A 78 20.23 5.29 15.40
CA ILE A 78 19.58 5.40 14.08
C ILE A 78 19.95 6.73 13.45
N GLU A 79 20.49 6.65 12.24
CA GLU A 79 20.82 7.79 11.41
C GLU A 79 20.15 7.68 10.03
N ILE A 80 19.72 8.81 9.49
CA ILE A 80 19.14 8.93 8.15
C ILE A 80 19.72 10.16 7.43
N CYS A 81 19.40 10.34 6.16
CA CYS A 81 19.90 11.46 5.35
C CYS A 81 19.54 12.83 5.96
N GLU A 82 20.52 13.77 5.92
CA GLU A 82 20.37 15.15 6.39
C GLU A 82 19.22 15.92 5.76
N HIS A 83 18.71 15.49 4.60
CA HIS A 83 17.57 16.09 3.93
C HIS A 83 16.21 15.61 4.48
N MET A 84 16.21 14.81 5.57
CA MET A 84 14.98 14.30 6.21
C MET A 84 14.92 14.60 7.72
N PRO A 85 15.09 15.87 8.16
CA PRO A 85 15.17 16.23 9.57
C PRO A 85 13.86 16.03 10.34
N GLN A 86 12.70 16.12 9.67
CA GLN A 86 11.40 15.91 10.32
C GLN A 86 11.17 14.43 10.61
N LEU A 87 11.51 13.52 9.70
CA LEU A 87 11.49 12.08 9.94
C LEU A 87 12.54 11.69 10.99
N ALA A 88 13.72 12.31 10.98
CA ALA A 88 14.72 12.09 12.00
C ALA A 88 14.18 12.37 13.42
N SER A 89 13.34 13.38 13.60
CA SER A 89 12.68 13.69 14.87
C SER A 89 11.49 12.78 15.22
N ARG A 90 11.14 11.84 14.35
CA ARG A 90 9.99 10.91 14.46
C ARG A 90 10.36 9.45 14.24
N ALA A 91 11.64 9.11 14.32
CA ALA A 91 12.11 7.74 14.09
C ALA A 91 11.48 6.73 15.08
N ASP A 92 11.07 7.17 16.24
CA ASP A 92 10.31 6.39 17.22
C ASP A 92 8.93 5.92 16.72
N LYS A 93 8.40 6.49 15.61
CA LYS A 93 7.08 6.17 15.05
C LYS A 93 7.12 5.20 13.88
N TYR A 94 8.28 4.88 13.35
CA TYR A 94 8.43 4.00 12.19
C TYR A 94 9.62 3.05 12.33
N ALA A 95 9.60 1.98 11.54
CA ALA A 95 10.71 1.06 11.36
C ALA A 95 11.30 1.22 9.95
N ILE A 96 12.61 1.07 9.84
CA ILE A 96 13.34 1.01 8.56
C ILE A 96 13.70 -0.43 8.30
N VAL A 97 13.29 -1.00 7.17
CA VAL A 97 13.73 -2.33 6.72
C VAL A 97 14.81 -2.13 5.67
N ARG A 98 16.03 -2.57 5.96
CA ARG A 98 17.19 -2.54 5.05
C ARG A 98 17.47 -3.93 4.49
N GLY A 99 18.28 -4.02 3.46
CA GLY A 99 18.69 -5.29 2.88
C GLY A 99 17.56 -6.08 2.22
N ILE A 100 16.57 -5.37 1.66
CA ILE A 100 15.56 -5.99 0.82
C ILE A 100 16.19 -6.24 -0.54
N THR A 101 16.05 -7.45 -1.07
CA THR A 101 16.75 -7.90 -2.28
C THR A 101 15.86 -8.71 -3.20
N HIS A 102 16.05 -8.55 -4.50
CA HIS A 102 15.48 -9.40 -5.54
C HIS A 102 16.29 -9.30 -6.85
N ASN A 103 15.84 -9.95 -7.91
CA ASN A 103 16.58 -10.06 -9.18
C ASN A 103 15.83 -9.43 -10.37
N VAL A 104 15.00 -8.44 -10.15
CA VAL A 104 14.12 -7.83 -11.18
C VAL A 104 14.43 -6.32 -11.30
N PRO A 105 15.51 -5.91 -12.00
CA PRO A 105 15.89 -4.50 -12.14
C PRO A 105 15.17 -3.79 -13.33
N ASP A 106 13.92 -4.13 -13.57
CA ASP A 106 13.07 -3.57 -14.60
C ASP A 106 11.83 -2.94 -13.96
N HIS A 107 11.48 -1.70 -14.31
CA HIS A 107 10.37 -0.99 -13.70
C HIS A 107 9.03 -1.73 -13.87
N GLY A 108 8.74 -2.25 -15.05
CA GLY A 108 7.45 -2.91 -15.31
C GLY A 108 7.24 -4.16 -14.46
N LEU A 109 8.26 -5.01 -14.38
CA LEU A 109 8.23 -6.24 -13.59
C LEU A 109 8.48 -5.98 -12.10
N GLY A 110 9.40 -5.07 -11.76
CA GLY A 110 9.69 -4.68 -10.38
C GLY A 110 8.46 -4.08 -9.68
N LYS A 111 7.73 -3.17 -10.37
CA LYS A 111 6.46 -2.63 -9.87
C LYS A 111 5.43 -3.72 -9.61
N LYS A 112 5.24 -4.65 -10.56
CA LYS A 112 4.34 -5.78 -10.37
C LYS A 112 4.73 -6.60 -9.14
N TYR A 113 6.03 -6.86 -8.97
CA TYR A 113 6.51 -7.61 -7.82
C TYR A 113 6.22 -6.91 -6.50
N LEU A 114 6.60 -5.64 -6.38
CA LEU A 114 6.39 -4.86 -5.15
C LEU A 114 4.89 -4.70 -4.83
N LEU A 115 4.07 -4.33 -5.83
CA LEU A 115 2.66 -4.01 -5.62
C LEU A 115 1.78 -5.23 -5.32
N THR A 116 2.25 -6.44 -5.63
CA THR A 116 1.50 -7.69 -5.39
C THR A 116 2.14 -8.60 -4.34
N GLY A 117 3.42 -8.38 -3.98
CA GLY A 117 4.21 -9.30 -3.18
C GLY A 117 4.48 -10.65 -3.85
N ASN A 118 4.21 -10.76 -5.15
CA ASN A 118 4.43 -11.99 -5.91
C ASN A 118 5.34 -11.74 -7.11
N LYS A 119 6.30 -12.64 -7.32
CA LYS A 119 7.13 -12.58 -8.53
C LYS A 119 6.25 -12.56 -9.78
N PRO A 120 6.53 -11.68 -10.74
CA PRO A 120 5.76 -11.60 -11.97
C PRO A 120 5.60 -12.95 -12.65
N SER A 121 4.39 -13.25 -13.11
CA SER A 121 4.04 -14.49 -13.79
C SER A 121 3.38 -14.16 -15.14
N GLN A 122 3.65 -14.99 -16.15
CA GLN A 122 2.98 -14.86 -17.46
C GLN A 122 1.58 -15.48 -17.45
N THR A 123 1.28 -16.35 -16.49
CA THR A 123 0.03 -17.14 -16.46
C THR A 123 -0.93 -16.68 -15.38
N VAL A 124 -0.48 -15.87 -14.40
CA VAL A 124 -1.29 -15.39 -13.29
C VAL A 124 -1.10 -13.89 -13.14
N SER A 125 -2.21 -13.17 -13.20
CA SER A 125 -2.26 -11.76 -12.82
C SER A 125 -2.63 -11.67 -11.35
N TYR A 126 -1.66 -11.36 -10.49
CA TYR A 126 -1.87 -11.20 -9.05
C TYR A 126 -2.52 -9.86 -8.74
N PRO A 127 -3.41 -9.79 -7.73
CA PRO A 127 -4.02 -8.53 -7.28
C PRO A 127 -3.00 -7.65 -6.53
N GLU A 128 -3.18 -6.35 -6.62
CA GLU A 128 -2.49 -5.40 -5.75
C GLU A 128 -3.10 -5.38 -4.34
N TYR A 129 -2.37 -4.83 -3.35
CA TYR A 129 -2.74 -4.82 -1.94
C TYR A 129 -4.18 -4.34 -1.69
N GLY A 130 -4.55 -3.18 -2.26
CA GLY A 130 -5.86 -2.59 -2.05
C GLY A 130 -7.01 -3.42 -2.62
N SER A 131 -6.78 -4.13 -3.72
CA SER A 131 -7.77 -5.06 -4.28
C SER A 131 -8.01 -6.27 -3.37
N VAL A 132 -6.95 -6.77 -2.72
CA VAL A 132 -7.08 -7.83 -1.70
C VAL A 132 -7.86 -7.31 -0.50
N VAL A 133 -7.54 -6.11 0.00
CA VAL A 133 -8.29 -5.49 1.11
C VAL A 133 -9.74 -5.27 0.73
N SER A 134 -10.02 -4.84 -0.50
CA SER A 134 -11.40 -4.65 -0.99
C SER A 134 -12.19 -5.95 -1.06
N HIS A 135 -11.50 -7.08 -1.30
CA HIS A 135 -12.12 -8.41 -1.28
C HIS A 135 -12.42 -8.88 0.16
N GLU A 136 -11.43 -8.72 1.07
CA GLU A 136 -11.51 -9.23 2.44
C GLU A 136 -12.35 -8.33 3.38
N TYR A 137 -12.43 -7.03 3.06
CA TYR A 137 -13.11 -6.01 3.88
C TYR A 137 -14.14 -5.26 3.03
N PRO A 138 -15.24 -5.89 2.65
CA PRO A 138 -16.28 -5.20 1.90
C PRO A 138 -16.80 -4.02 2.72
N SER A 139 -17.01 -2.90 2.06
CA SER A 139 -17.55 -1.70 2.70
C SER A 139 -19.02 -1.91 3.02
N ASP A 140 -19.39 -1.66 4.28
CA ASP A 140 -20.79 -1.56 4.71
C ASP A 140 -21.33 -0.12 4.57
N SER A 141 -20.51 0.79 4.06
CA SER A 141 -20.79 2.22 3.92
C SER A 141 -20.80 2.65 2.45
N ASN A 142 -21.36 3.82 2.17
CA ASN A 142 -21.32 4.45 0.84
C ASN A 142 -19.93 4.99 0.48
N LEU A 143 -18.87 4.49 1.11
CA LEU A 143 -17.49 4.83 0.85
C LEU A 143 -16.80 3.71 0.05
N PRO A 144 -15.90 4.04 -0.88
CA PRO A 144 -15.10 3.03 -1.53
C PRO A 144 -14.20 2.33 -0.51
N THR A 145 -14.06 1.01 -0.60
CA THR A 145 -13.14 0.25 0.25
C THR A 145 -11.70 0.56 -0.09
N TYR A 146 -11.41 0.78 -1.37
CA TYR A 146 -10.09 1.02 -1.91
C TYR A 146 -10.04 2.25 -2.83
N VAL A 147 -9.13 3.17 -2.55
CA VAL A 147 -8.85 4.36 -3.36
C VAL A 147 -7.38 4.34 -3.83
N SER A 148 -7.15 4.55 -5.12
CA SER A 148 -5.82 4.85 -5.65
C SER A 148 -5.71 6.33 -6.00
N ILE A 149 -4.80 7.04 -5.36
CA ILE A 149 -4.45 8.42 -5.72
C ILE A 149 -3.41 8.32 -6.83
N ASP A 150 -3.78 8.76 -8.03
CA ASP A 150 -3.25 8.40 -9.35
C ASP A 150 -3.69 6.99 -9.80
N GLU A 151 -3.37 6.65 -11.05
CA GLU A 151 -3.81 5.39 -11.65
C GLU A 151 -3.18 4.16 -10.97
N SER A 152 -3.99 3.14 -10.72
CA SER A 152 -3.51 1.82 -10.33
C SER A 152 -2.65 1.22 -11.45
N PHE A 153 -1.55 0.56 -11.09
CA PHE A 153 -0.61 -0.03 -12.05
C PHE A 153 -0.90 -1.50 -12.36
N VAL A 154 -1.36 -2.26 -11.37
CA VAL A 154 -1.57 -3.71 -11.48
C VAL A 154 -3.04 -4.06 -11.54
N GLY A 155 -3.84 -3.44 -10.70
CA GLY A 155 -5.27 -3.69 -10.58
C GLY A 155 -5.62 -4.96 -9.79
N PRO A 156 -6.88 -5.44 -9.95
CA PRO A 156 -7.44 -6.50 -9.12
C PRO A 156 -6.99 -7.92 -9.48
N GLY A 157 -6.25 -8.08 -10.59
CA GLY A 157 -5.77 -9.39 -11.01
C GLY A 157 -6.88 -10.45 -11.11
N TYR A 158 -6.61 -11.64 -10.55
CA TYR A 158 -7.56 -12.76 -10.60
C TYR A 158 -8.81 -12.58 -9.71
N LEU A 159 -8.87 -11.56 -8.87
CA LEU A 159 -10.05 -11.28 -8.04
C LEU A 159 -11.22 -10.71 -8.83
N GLY A 160 -10.94 -10.07 -9.98
CA GLY A 160 -11.97 -9.48 -10.82
C GLY A 160 -12.17 -7.98 -10.62
N THR A 161 -12.78 -7.33 -11.62
CA THR A 161 -12.89 -5.87 -11.72
C THR A 161 -13.68 -5.21 -10.60
N GLN A 162 -14.58 -5.95 -9.93
CA GLN A 162 -15.34 -5.46 -8.78
C GLN A 162 -14.47 -5.04 -7.58
N TYR A 163 -13.20 -5.45 -7.54
CA TYR A 163 -12.25 -5.09 -6.50
C TYR A 163 -11.18 -4.09 -6.96
N SER A 164 -11.42 -3.44 -8.10
CA SER A 164 -10.56 -2.36 -8.57
C SER A 164 -10.62 -1.14 -7.67
N ALA A 165 -9.55 -0.34 -7.68
CA ALA A 165 -9.52 0.94 -6.99
C ALA A 165 -10.51 1.94 -7.57
N LEU A 166 -11.13 2.77 -6.72
CA LEU A 166 -11.59 4.07 -7.17
C LEU A 166 -10.37 4.95 -7.43
N THR A 167 -10.19 5.38 -8.67
CA THR A 167 -9.07 6.25 -9.03
C THR A 167 -9.39 7.71 -8.74
N ALA A 168 -8.57 8.34 -7.92
CA ALA A 168 -8.63 9.76 -7.61
C ALA A 168 -7.42 10.48 -8.23
N ALA A 169 -7.64 11.67 -8.81
CA ALA A 169 -6.52 12.49 -9.31
C ALA A 169 -5.64 12.97 -8.15
N LYS A 170 -4.38 13.30 -8.44
CA LYS A 170 -3.51 13.93 -7.43
C LYS A 170 -3.98 15.34 -7.12
N PRO A 171 -4.17 15.68 -5.84
CA PRO A 171 -4.54 17.03 -5.46
C PRO A 171 -3.39 18.01 -5.70
N ARG A 172 -3.74 19.24 -6.12
CA ARG A 172 -2.80 20.35 -6.24
C ARG A 172 -3.09 21.39 -5.17
N HIS A 173 -2.04 21.86 -4.50
CA HIS A 173 -2.19 22.89 -3.47
C HIS A 173 -2.81 24.17 -4.05
N GLY A 174 -3.81 24.72 -3.35
CA GLY A 174 -4.47 25.97 -3.76
C GLY A 174 -5.41 25.85 -4.97
N VAL A 175 -5.57 24.66 -5.52
CA VAL A 175 -6.53 24.38 -6.59
C VAL A 175 -7.72 23.62 -6.01
N PRO A 176 -8.98 24.05 -6.30
CA PRO A 176 -10.14 23.27 -5.89
C PRO A 176 -10.01 21.82 -6.37
N TYR A 177 -10.08 20.89 -5.43
CA TYR A 177 -9.92 19.48 -5.73
C TYR A 177 -11.29 18.87 -6.03
N SER A 178 -11.39 18.26 -7.21
CA SER A 178 -12.56 17.48 -7.58
C SER A 178 -12.11 16.14 -8.14
N VAL A 179 -12.78 15.08 -7.73
CA VAL A 179 -12.57 13.75 -8.31
C VAL A 179 -13.52 13.59 -9.48
N ARG A 180 -12.98 13.24 -10.64
CA ARG A 180 -13.78 12.99 -11.85
C ARG A 180 -14.79 11.88 -11.56
N GLY A 181 -16.08 12.19 -11.72
CA GLY A 181 -17.18 11.29 -11.38
C GLY A 181 -17.73 11.44 -9.94
N ILE A 182 -17.09 12.22 -9.05
CA ILE A 182 -17.64 12.57 -7.73
C ILE A 182 -18.30 13.96 -7.75
N SER A 183 -17.88 14.86 -8.63
CA SER A 183 -18.56 16.12 -8.89
C SER A 183 -19.60 15.93 -9.97
N LEU A 184 -20.84 16.34 -9.70
CA LEU A 184 -21.85 16.45 -10.74
C LEU A 184 -21.43 17.51 -11.76
N GLU A 185 -21.52 17.22 -13.05
CA GLU A 185 -21.34 18.23 -14.09
C GLU A 185 -22.30 19.39 -13.91
N GLU A 186 -21.89 20.62 -14.28
CA GLU A 186 -22.74 21.80 -14.21
C GLU A 186 -24.11 21.52 -14.88
N GLY A 187 -25.19 21.65 -14.09
CA GLY A 187 -26.57 21.39 -14.54
C GLY A 187 -27.10 19.97 -14.28
N LEU A 188 -26.28 19.04 -13.76
CA LEU A 188 -26.75 17.72 -13.33
C LEU A 188 -27.04 17.75 -11.82
N THR A 189 -28.31 17.63 -11.43
CA THR A 189 -28.70 17.48 -10.03
C THR A 189 -28.71 16.00 -9.63
N VAL A 190 -28.54 15.72 -8.33
CA VAL A 190 -28.64 14.35 -7.77
C VAL A 190 -29.97 13.70 -8.16
N ASP A 191 -31.06 14.47 -8.16
CA ASP A 191 -32.40 13.96 -8.51
C ASP A 191 -32.52 13.62 -10.01
N ARG A 192 -31.89 14.40 -10.87
CA ARG A 192 -31.86 14.11 -12.32
C ARG A 192 -31.04 12.87 -12.61
N TYR A 193 -29.90 12.71 -11.91
CA TYR A 193 -29.07 11.50 -12.01
C TYR A 193 -29.81 10.26 -11.48
N LYS A 194 -30.53 10.36 -10.34
CA LYS A 194 -31.39 9.29 -9.80
C LYS A 194 -32.47 8.88 -10.80
N SER A 195 -33.08 9.84 -11.47
CA SER A 195 -34.09 9.57 -12.47
C SER A 195 -33.53 8.87 -13.71
N GLN A 196 -32.31 9.25 -14.14
CA GLN A 196 -31.62 8.59 -15.26
C GLN A 196 -31.21 7.16 -14.88
N LYS A 197 -30.67 6.95 -13.66
CA LYS A 197 -30.34 5.60 -13.17
C LYS A 197 -31.57 4.71 -13.12
N LYS A 198 -32.68 5.19 -12.55
CA LYS A 198 -33.93 4.44 -12.52
C LYS A 198 -34.42 4.04 -13.93
N LEU A 199 -34.26 4.92 -14.90
CA LEU A 199 -34.61 4.61 -16.29
C LEU A 199 -33.68 3.53 -16.88
N LEU A 200 -32.39 3.55 -16.57
CA LEU A 200 -31.45 2.51 -16.99
C LEU A 200 -31.76 1.17 -16.29
N ASP A 201 -32.03 1.19 -14.97
CA ASP A 201 -32.40 -0.01 -14.21
C ASP A 201 -33.71 -0.64 -14.76
N ASP A 202 -34.69 0.19 -15.11
CA ASP A 202 -35.96 -0.25 -15.71
C ASP A 202 -35.74 -0.86 -17.11
N LEU A 203 -34.80 -0.30 -17.90
CA LEU A 203 -34.39 -0.86 -19.21
C LEU A 203 -33.62 -2.18 -19.03
N ASP A 204 -32.68 -2.25 -18.10
CA ASP A 204 -31.90 -3.48 -17.81
C ASP A 204 -32.78 -4.63 -17.32
N ILE A 205 -33.81 -4.34 -16.50
CA ILE A 205 -34.81 -5.34 -16.11
C ILE A 205 -35.55 -5.88 -17.34
N ALA A 206 -35.87 -5.02 -18.31
CA ALA A 206 -36.53 -5.44 -19.55
C ALA A 206 -35.62 -6.32 -20.45
N PHE A 207 -34.29 -6.13 -20.38
CA PHE A 207 -33.31 -6.90 -21.15
C PHE A 207 -32.76 -8.14 -20.43
N LYS A 208 -32.79 -8.23 -19.08
CA LYS A 208 -32.33 -9.37 -18.26
C LYS A 208 -32.99 -10.72 -18.57
N GLY A 209 -34.00 -10.73 -19.46
CA GLY A 209 -34.61 -11.97 -19.95
C GLY A 209 -33.87 -12.64 -21.12
N PHE A 210 -32.77 -12.05 -21.64
CA PHE A 210 -32.18 -12.48 -22.90
C PHE A 210 -30.72 -12.91 -22.87
N GLU A 211 -29.93 -12.67 -21.79
CA GLU A 211 -28.50 -13.04 -21.78
C GLU A 211 -27.99 -13.53 -20.42
N ASN A 212 -27.18 -14.59 -20.46
CA ASN A 212 -26.25 -14.94 -19.38
C ASN A 212 -25.16 -13.85 -19.36
N LEU A 213 -25.26 -12.92 -18.41
CA LEU A 213 -24.29 -11.82 -18.26
C LEU A 213 -22.99 -12.36 -17.68
N ASP A 214 -21.89 -12.17 -18.42
CA ASP A 214 -20.52 -12.44 -17.99
C ASP A 214 -20.16 -11.64 -16.72
N ASP A 215 -19.25 -12.19 -15.88
CA ASP A 215 -18.70 -11.54 -14.67
C ASP A 215 -18.21 -10.09 -14.88
N GLN A 216 -17.86 -9.74 -16.12
CA GLN A 216 -17.46 -8.37 -16.50
C GLN A 216 -18.62 -7.35 -16.42
N VAL A 217 -19.83 -7.76 -16.79
CA VAL A 217 -21.01 -6.87 -16.73
C VAL A 217 -21.46 -6.69 -15.29
N ALA A 218 -21.46 -7.76 -14.49
CA ALA A 218 -21.75 -7.67 -13.04
C ALA A 218 -20.73 -6.78 -12.30
N GLY A 219 -19.47 -6.76 -12.76
CA GLY A 219 -18.45 -5.84 -12.27
C GLY A 219 -18.73 -4.38 -12.63
N MET A 220 -19.18 -4.11 -13.83
CA MET A 220 -19.55 -2.75 -14.28
C MET A 220 -20.77 -2.20 -13.52
N ASP A 221 -21.78 -3.02 -13.28
CA ASP A 221 -22.96 -2.63 -12.49
C ASP A 221 -22.57 -2.20 -11.08
N ARG A 222 -21.70 -2.97 -10.43
CA ARG A 222 -21.21 -2.67 -9.09
C ARG A 222 -20.34 -1.40 -9.05
N PHE A 223 -19.53 -1.16 -10.07
CA PHE A 223 -18.78 0.08 -10.22
C PHE A 223 -19.69 1.30 -10.37
N THR A 224 -20.75 1.14 -11.17
CA THR A 224 -21.75 2.18 -11.39
C THR A 224 -22.52 2.47 -10.10
N GLU A 225 -22.87 1.45 -9.32
CA GLU A 225 -23.51 1.61 -8.01
C GLU A 225 -22.59 2.30 -7.01
N GLN A 226 -21.34 1.86 -6.90
CA GLN A 226 -20.35 2.51 -6.02
C GLN A 226 -20.10 3.97 -6.43
N ALA A 227 -19.96 4.26 -7.72
CA ALA A 227 -19.81 5.62 -8.20
C ALA A 227 -21.05 6.48 -7.85
N PHE A 228 -22.25 5.91 -7.95
CA PHE A 228 -23.48 6.58 -7.56
C PHE A 228 -23.55 6.87 -6.06
N ASP A 229 -23.22 5.90 -5.23
CA ASP A 229 -23.22 6.05 -3.77
C ASP A 229 -22.20 7.11 -3.33
N ILE A 230 -21.03 7.13 -3.95
CA ILE A 230 -20.01 8.15 -3.76
C ILE A 230 -20.53 9.55 -4.11
N ILE A 231 -21.15 9.71 -5.28
CA ILE A 231 -21.69 11.00 -5.76
C ILE A 231 -22.86 11.47 -4.87
N SER A 232 -23.71 10.55 -4.42
CA SER A 232 -24.89 10.86 -3.64
C SER A 232 -24.61 11.11 -2.17
N SER A 233 -23.54 10.55 -1.61
CA SER A 233 -23.17 10.66 -0.20
C SER A 233 -22.50 12.00 0.14
N PRO A 234 -23.10 12.84 1.01
CA PRO A 234 -22.45 14.06 1.50
C PRO A 234 -21.15 13.75 2.28
N ARG A 235 -21.12 12.63 3.01
CA ARG A 235 -19.95 12.19 3.79
C ARG A 235 -18.77 11.85 2.88
N THR A 236 -19.04 11.16 1.78
CA THR A 236 -18.00 10.80 0.81
C THR A 236 -17.45 12.04 0.13
N ARG A 237 -18.32 12.92 -0.35
CA ARG A 237 -17.87 14.19 -0.93
C ARG A 237 -17.02 15.02 0.03
N ALA A 238 -17.42 15.11 1.30
CA ALA A 238 -16.65 15.80 2.32
C ALA A 238 -15.27 15.17 2.56
N ALA A 239 -15.14 13.84 2.48
CA ALA A 239 -13.87 13.16 2.64
C ALA A 239 -12.86 13.54 1.55
N PHE A 240 -13.31 13.71 0.31
CA PHE A 240 -12.49 14.13 -0.81
C PHE A 240 -12.27 15.64 -0.91
N ASP A 241 -13.05 16.45 -0.21
CA ASP A 241 -12.99 17.91 -0.30
C ASP A 241 -11.89 18.51 0.58
N LEU A 242 -10.72 18.71 -0.02
CA LEU A 242 -9.56 19.33 0.64
C LEU A 242 -9.78 20.83 0.95
N SER A 243 -10.77 21.49 0.38
CA SER A 243 -11.06 22.90 0.67
C SER A 243 -11.57 23.11 2.10
N GLN A 244 -12.06 22.06 2.74
CA GLN A 244 -12.51 22.07 4.14
C GLN A 244 -11.36 21.96 5.14
N GLU A 245 -10.13 21.71 4.68
CA GLU A 245 -8.98 21.64 5.56
C GLU A 245 -8.51 23.03 6.00
N ASN A 246 -8.01 23.09 7.23
CA ASN A 246 -7.29 24.27 7.68
C ASN A 246 -6.06 24.49 6.81
N PRO A 247 -5.82 25.71 6.27
CA PRO A 247 -4.64 26.01 5.48
C PRO A 247 -3.31 25.62 6.16
N ALA A 248 -3.22 25.75 7.50
CA ALA A 248 -2.04 25.33 8.25
C ALA A 248 -1.79 23.81 8.19
N GLU A 249 -2.86 23.01 8.18
CA GLU A 249 -2.75 21.55 7.98
C GLU A 249 -2.31 21.22 6.55
N SER A 250 -2.90 21.86 5.55
CA SER A 250 -2.47 21.69 4.17
C SER A 250 -0.98 22.05 3.99
N ASP A 251 -0.56 23.16 4.59
CA ASP A 251 0.85 23.60 4.58
C ASP A 251 1.79 22.63 5.31
N ARG A 252 1.32 21.97 6.37
CA ARG A 252 2.08 20.98 7.14
C ARG A 252 2.54 19.80 6.29
N PHE A 253 1.70 19.33 5.36
CA PHE A 253 2.07 18.24 4.43
C PHE A 253 2.96 18.70 3.27
N GLY A 254 3.06 20.01 3.03
CA GLY A 254 3.80 20.60 1.91
C GLY A 254 2.90 20.95 0.72
N LYS A 255 3.28 22.05 0.07
CA LYS A 255 2.52 22.65 -1.04
C LYS A 255 2.81 21.99 -2.41
N HIS A 256 2.99 20.70 -2.43
CA HIS A 256 3.26 19.90 -3.62
C HIS A 256 2.30 18.71 -3.71
N GLU A 257 2.09 18.18 -4.92
CA GLU A 257 1.11 17.10 -5.18
C GLU A 257 1.27 15.91 -4.24
N PHE A 258 2.51 15.55 -3.91
CA PHE A 258 2.78 14.45 -2.98
C PHE A 258 2.22 14.72 -1.57
N GLY A 259 2.55 15.87 -0.99
CA GLY A 259 2.06 16.23 0.34
C GLY A 259 0.55 16.29 0.39
N GLN A 260 -0.08 16.89 -0.62
CA GLN A 260 -1.54 16.97 -0.72
C GLN A 260 -2.18 15.59 -0.94
N SER A 261 -1.49 14.66 -1.61
CA SER A 261 -1.93 13.26 -1.75
C SER A 261 -1.90 12.51 -0.42
N LEU A 262 -0.87 12.72 0.42
CA LEU A 262 -0.83 12.13 1.76
C LEU A 262 -1.87 12.77 2.71
N LEU A 263 -2.13 14.07 2.58
CA LEU A 263 -3.22 14.72 3.30
C LEU A 263 -4.59 14.11 2.90
N LEU A 264 -4.83 13.92 1.60
CA LEU A 264 -6.05 13.25 1.13
C LEU A 264 -6.13 11.82 1.66
N SER A 265 -5.03 11.06 1.65
CA SER A 265 -5.04 9.68 2.17
C SER A 265 -5.41 9.63 3.66
N ALA A 266 -4.90 10.55 4.48
CA ALA A 266 -5.27 10.66 5.89
C ALA A 266 -6.78 10.93 6.05
N ARG A 267 -7.34 11.87 5.28
CA ARG A 267 -8.78 12.20 5.31
C ARG A 267 -9.65 11.00 4.89
N LEU A 268 -9.23 10.27 3.88
CA LEU A 268 -9.96 9.07 3.43
C LEU A 268 -9.99 7.99 4.52
N ILE A 269 -8.86 7.76 5.20
CA ILE A 269 -8.80 6.85 6.36
C ILE A 269 -9.70 7.36 7.51
N GLU A 270 -9.64 8.65 7.83
CA GLU A 270 -10.51 9.29 8.84
C GLU A 270 -12.01 9.12 8.51
N ALA A 271 -12.35 9.15 7.23
CA ALA A 271 -13.73 8.93 6.77
C ALA A 271 -14.15 7.45 6.82
N GLY A 272 -13.21 6.50 6.87
CA GLY A 272 -13.48 5.06 6.94
C GLY A 272 -13.15 4.28 5.67
N VAL A 273 -12.39 4.84 4.74
CA VAL A 273 -11.81 4.09 3.61
C VAL A 273 -10.80 3.07 4.17
N HIS A 274 -10.88 1.82 3.72
CA HIS A 274 -10.02 0.77 4.27
C HIS A 274 -8.62 0.75 3.68
N PHE A 275 -8.45 1.14 2.43
CA PHE A 275 -7.14 1.13 1.80
C PHE A 275 -6.93 2.30 0.85
N VAL A 276 -5.74 2.91 0.94
CA VAL A 276 -5.33 3.98 0.02
C VAL A 276 -3.95 3.65 -0.54
N THR A 277 -3.83 3.61 -1.86
CA THR A 277 -2.53 3.64 -2.53
C THR A 277 -2.23 5.07 -2.97
N VAL A 278 -1.08 5.59 -2.55
CA VAL A 278 -0.55 6.86 -3.05
C VAL A 278 0.59 6.54 -4.00
N ARG A 279 0.36 6.78 -5.28
CA ARG A 279 1.39 6.59 -6.30
C ARG A 279 2.04 7.93 -6.61
N LEU A 280 3.33 7.98 -6.38
CA LEU A 280 4.12 9.14 -6.72
C LEU A 280 4.72 8.94 -8.13
N ARG A 281 3.92 9.27 -9.10
CA ARG A 281 4.36 9.39 -10.48
C ARG A 281 4.28 10.84 -10.83
N PRO A 282 5.36 11.45 -11.09
CA PRO A 282 5.32 12.61 -11.94
C PRO A 282 6.63 12.96 -12.60
N ALA A 283 6.55 13.91 -13.48
CA ALA A 283 7.69 14.70 -13.90
C ALA A 283 8.46 15.39 -12.72
N GLU A 284 7.84 15.56 -11.55
CA GLU A 284 8.40 16.28 -10.41
C GLU A 284 8.87 15.39 -9.25
N PHE A 285 8.33 14.16 -9.09
CA PHE A 285 8.63 13.25 -7.96
C PHE A 285 9.01 11.85 -8.43
N ASP A 286 9.95 11.76 -9.38
CA ASP A 286 10.43 10.50 -9.90
C ASP A 286 11.81 10.17 -9.32
N PHE A 287 11.89 9.08 -8.59
CA PHE A 287 13.14 8.57 -8.02
C PHE A 287 14.03 7.85 -9.04
N ASP A 288 13.66 7.81 -10.30
CA ASP A 288 14.49 7.26 -11.38
C ASP A 288 15.63 8.20 -11.76
N THR A 289 16.67 8.22 -10.92
CA THR A 289 17.76 9.20 -10.94
C THR A 289 19.00 8.72 -11.67
N HIS A 290 18.85 8.28 -12.93
CA HIS A 290 19.98 7.89 -13.79
C HIS A 290 20.99 9.01 -14.07
N SER A 291 20.62 10.24 -13.81
CA SER A 291 21.46 11.43 -13.87
C SER A 291 21.09 12.39 -12.75
N GLU A 292 22.04 13.26 -12.37
CA GLU A 292 21.82 14.34 -11.40
C GLU A 292 21.15 13.88 -10.08
N ASN A 293 21.50 12.66 -9.61
CA ASN A 293 20.87 12.04 -8.44
C ASN A 293 20.78 12.99 -7.25
N PHE A 294 21.89 13.64 -6.89
CA PHE A 294 21.92 14.48 -5.69
C PHE A 294 21.14 15.78 -5.83
N SER A 295 21.17 16.44 -7.00
CA SER A 295 20.35 17.66 -7.23
C SER A 295 18.86 17.34 -7.19
N ARG A 296 18.43 16.23 -7.76
CA ARG A 296 17.04 15.76 -7.71
C ARG A 296 16.62 15.36 -6.28
N LEU A 297 17.44 14.60 -5.58
CA LEU A 297 17.15 14.17 -4.21
C LEU A 297 17.10 15.33 -3.21
N ARG A 298 17.84 16.42 -3.42
CA ARG A 298 17.71 17.67 -2.62
C ARG A 298 16.30 18.28 -2.68
N THR A 299 15.51 17.95 -3.68
CA THR A 299 14.10 18.36 -3.79
C THR A 299 13.15 17.26 -3.31
N LEU A 300 13.43 16.01 -3.70
CA LEU A 300 12.55 14.88 -3.43
C LEU A 300 12.53 14.47 -1.94
N LEU A 301 13.71 14.40 -1.30
CA LEU A 301 13.80 13.95 0.10
C LEU A 301 13.15 14.93 1.08
N PRO A 302 13.34 16.27 1.00
CA PRO A 302 12.62 17.19 1.88
C PRO A 302 11.10 17.17 1.69
N ALA A 303 10.64 16.93 0.46
CA ALA A 303 9.21 16.80 0.18
C ALA A 303 8.63 15.51 0.77
N PHE A 304 9.35 14.39 0.64
CA PHE A 304 9.02 13.11 1.27
C PHE A 304 9.03 13.23 2.81
N ASP A 305 10.10 13.81 3.36
CA ASP A 305 10.26 14.07 4.79
C ASP A 305 9.05 14.81 5.38
N ARG A 306 8.68 15.92 4.77
CA ARG A 306 7.57 16.74 5.23
C ARG A 306 6.24 16.02 5.14
N ALA A 307 5.96 15.40 4.01
CA ALA A 307 4.69 14.76 3.74
C ALA A 307 4.45 13.52 4.64
N LEU A 308 5.45 12.64 4.76
CA LEU A 308 5.32 11.45 5.62
C LEU A 308 5.28 11.82 7.10
N SER A 309 6.07 12.81 7.52
CA SER A 309 6.01 13.34 8.91
C SER A 309 4.63 13.90 9.21
N GLY A 310 4.05 14.68 8.30
CA GLY A 310 2.68 15.20 8.43
C GLY A 310 1.64 14.08 8.58
N LEU A 311 1.77 13.01 7.77
CA LEU A 311 0.89 11.84 7.84
C LEU A 311 0.98 11.13 9.20
N LEU A 312 2.19 10.84 9.66
CA LEU A 312 2.43 10.17 10.95
C LEU A 312 1.84 10.97 12.12
N ASP A 313 2.11 12.28 12.14
CA ASP A 313 1.60 13.15 13.20
C ASP A 313 0.08 13.25 13.16
N ARG A 314 -0.54 13.47 12.00
CA ARG A 314 -1.99 13.56 11.87
C ARG A 314 -2.70 12.29 12.32
N LEU A 315 -2.24 11.13 11.87
CA LEU A 315 -2.81 9.86 12.30
C LEU A 315 -2.63 9.62 13.81
N GLN A 316 -1.49 10.03 14.37
CA GLN A 316 -1.25 9.99 15.82
C GLN A 316 -2.23 10.91 16.58
N GLU A 317 -2.37 12.15 16.15
CA GLU A 317 -3.26 13.15 16.76
C GLU A 317 -4.73 12.72 16.72
N ARG A 318 -5.12 12.00 15.66
CA ARG A 318 -6.46 11.42 15.48
C ARG A 318 -6.63 10.05 16.14
N SER A 319 -5.60 9.53 16.82
CA SER A 319 -5.60 8.18 17.42
C SER A 319 -5.84 7.06 16.39
N LEU A 320 -5.45 7.28 15.14
CA LEU A 320 -5.61 6.34 14.03
C LEU A 320 -4.32 5.61 13.66
N LEU A 321 -3.16 6.04 14.16
CA LEU A 321 -1.88 5.43 13.78
C LEU A 321 -1.82 3.95 14.18
N SER A 322 -2.33 3.57 15.35
CA SER A 322 -2.38 2.17 15.80
C SER A 322 -3.41 1.30 15.05
N SER A 323 -4.30 1.91 14.27
CA SER A 323 -5.30 1.20 13.46
C SER A 323 -5.08 1.38 11.95
N THR A 324 -3.93 1.93 11.54
CA THR A 324 -3.58 2.17 10.14
C THR A 324 -2.18 1.65 9.86
N ALA A 325 -2.07 0.60 9.06
CA ALA A 325 -0.78 0.10 8.58
C ALA A 325 -0.26 1.01 7.47
N ILE A 326 0.99 1.43 7.55
CA ILE A 326 1.64 2.30 6.55
C ILE A 326 2.87 1.58 6.02
N MET A 327 3.05 1.58 4.70
CA MET A 327 4.27 1.13 4.04
C MET A 327 4.67 2.12 2.95
N ALA A 328 5.94 2.53 2.93
CA ALA A 328 6.53 3.32 1.85
C ALA A 328 7.73 2.56 1.26
N ALA A 329 7.69 2.27 -0.03
CA ALA A 329 8.74 1.54 -0.75
C ALA A 329 8.73 1.87 -2.24
N GLY A 330 9.90 1.75 -2.88
CA GLY A 330 10.03 1.71 -4.34
C GLY A 330 10.21 0.29 -4.85
N GLU A 331 10.23 0.11 -6.18
CA GLU A 331 10.31 -1.21 -6.81
C GLU A 331 11.69 -1.86 -6.73
N PHE A 332 12.75 -1.10 -6.51
CA PHE A 332 14.14 -1.51 -6.27
C PHE A 332 14.96 -0.33 -5.73
N GLY A 333 16.23 -0.57 -5.41
CA GLY A 333 17.18 0.47 -5.03
C GLY A 333 18.03 0.95 -6.21
N ARG A 334 19.16 1.58 -5.89
CA ARG A 334 20.06 2.18 -6.86
C ARG A 334 21.49 1.65 -6.72
N THR A 335 22.27 1.67 -7.82
CA THR A 335 23.65 1.19 -7.81
C THR A 335 24.49 1.87 -6.74
N PRO A 336 25.34 1.13 -5.99
CA PRO A 336 26.25 1.72 -5.03
C PRO A 336 27.15 2.78 -5.66
N LYS A 337 27.74 2.47 -6.82
CA LYS A 337 28.61 3.39 -7.53
C LYS A 337 27.84 4.41 -8.35
N ILE A 338 28.19 5.67 -8.15
CA ILE A 338 27.68 6.80 -8.95
C ILE A 338 28.22 6.67 -10.38
N ASN A 339 27.34 6.81 -11.36
CA ASN A 339 27.70 6.74 -12.79
C ASN A 339 28.31 8.05 -13.31
N SER A 340 28.75 8.07 -14.57
CA SER A 340 29.40 9.23 -15.21
C SER A 340 28.49 10.45 -15.34
N ASN A 341 27.17 10.29 -15.22
CA ASN A 341 26.19 11.38 -15.30
C ASN A 341 25.81 11.91 -13.90
N GLY A 342 26.55 11.55 -12.85
CA GLY A 342 26.22 11.90 -11.47
C GLY A 342 24.93 11.27 -10.98
N GLY A 343 24.51 10.18 -11.61
CA GLY A 343 23.31 9.42 -11.31
C GLY A 343 23.61 8.04 -10.71
N ARG A 344 22.53 7.29 -10.44
CA ARG A 344 22.61 5.89 -10.03
C ARG A 344 21.63 5.07 -10.86
N ASP A 345 22.06 3.90 -11.33
CA ASP A 345 21.28 3.02 -12.17
C ASP A 345 20.43 2.04 -11.32
N HIS A 346 19.61 1.21 -11.99
CA HIS A 346 18.75 0.24 -11.30
C HIS A 346 19.58 -0.81 -10.54
N TRP A 347 19.18 -1.08 -9.30
CA TRP A 347 19.85 -2.05 -8.45
C TRP A 347 18.85 -2.80 -7.56
N ALA A 348 18.46 -3.99 -8.01
CA ALA A 348 17.49 -4.78 -7.27
C ALA A 348 18.10 -5.62 -6.12
N ARG A 349 19.43 -5.60 -5.97
CA ARG A 349 20.14 -6.41 -4.96
C ARG A 349 20.11 -5.79 -3.56
N ALA A 350 19.82 -4.50 -3.46
CA ALA A 350 19.62 -3.82 -2.18
C ALA A 350 18.62 -2.68 -2.32
N MET A 351 17.66 -2.61 -1.42
CA MET A 351 16.72 -1.50 -1.26
C MET A 351 16.27 -1.42 0.18
N CYS A 352 15.56 -0.36 0.54
CA CYS A 352 14.94 -0.22 1.84
C CYS A 352 13.45 0.14 1.73
N ALA A 353 12.73 -0.10 2.82
CA ALA A 353 11.35 0.32 2.99
C ALA A 353 11.14 0.94 4.38
N VAL A 354 10.14 1.80 4.50
CA VAL A 354 9.66 2.34 5.77
C VAL A 354 8.30 1.73 6.07
N MET A 355 8.14 1.22 7.31
CA MET A 355 6.87 0.69 7.79
C MET A 355 6.49 1.39 9.11
N ALA A 356 5.21 1.70 9.28
CA ALA A 356 4.71 2.39 10.46
C ALA A 356 3.25 2.00 10.76
N GLY A 357 2.82 2.33 11.95
CA GLY A 357 1.44 2.15 12.40
C GLY A 357 1.00 0.70 12.54
N GLY A 358 -0.24 0.51 12.97
CA GLY A 358 -0.71 -0.82 13.37
C GLY A 358 0.10 -1.39 14.53
N ASP A 359 0.60 -2.61 14.38
CA ASP A 359 1.46 -3.29 15.37
C ASP A 359 2.96 -3.13 15.08
N VAL A 360 3.34 -2.34 14.07
CA VAL A 360 4.76 -2.09 13.76
C VAL A 360 5.42 -1.34 14.92
N LYS A 361 6.46 -1.91 15.49
CA LYS A 361 7.29 -1.26 16.49
C LYS A 361 8.17 -0.22 15.81
N GLY A 362 7.95 1.05 16.14
CA GLY A 362 8.82 2.14 15.72
C GLY A 362 10.18 2.15 16.43
N GLY A 363 11.08 3.01 15.96
CA GLY A 363 12.38 3.20 16.61
C GLY A 363 13.38 2.08 16.34
N GLN A 364 13.28 1.38 15.21
CA GLN A 364 14.19 0.29 14.89
C GLN A 364 14.62 0.27 13.41
N VAL A 365 15.78 -0.30 13.20
CA VAL A 365 16.29 -0.66 11.86
C VAL A 365 16.42 -2.17 11.82
N ILE A 366 15.78 -2.79 10.83
CA ILE A 366 15.73 -4.23 10.65
C ILE A 366 16.51 -4.59 9.39
N GLY A 367 17.47 -5.50 9.52
CA GLY A 367 18.39 -5.86 8.46
C GLY A 367 19.50 -4.82 8.27
N ALA A 368 20.44 -5.16 7.42
CA ALA A 368 21.60 -4.34 7.07
C ALA A 368 22.07 -4.65 5.66
N THR A 369 22.83 -3.73 5.06
CA THR A 369 23.61 -3.99 3.85
C THR A 369 25.09 -3.91 4.14
N ASP A 370 25.90 -4.43 3.24
CA ASP A 370 27.36 -4.39 3.31
C ASP A 370 27.92 -2.96 3.38
N ALA A 371 29.23 -2.82 3.54
CA ALA A 371 29.93 -1.55 3.67
C ALA A 371 29.75 -0.60 2.46
N THR A 372 29.26 -1.11 1.35
CA THR A 372 29.04 -0.37 0.10
C THR A 372 27.57 -0.21 -0.26
N ALA A 373 26.65 -0.71 0.57
CA ALA A 373 25.22 -0.77 0.31
C ALA A 373 24.87 -1.57 -0.97
N ALA A 374 25.70 -2.53 -1.36
CA ALA A 374 25.51 -3.30 -2.58
C ALA A 374 24.57 -4.50 -2.40
N GLU A 375 24.67 -5.16 -1.26
CA GLU A 375 23.93 -6.40 -0.96
C GLU A 375 23.56 -6.46 0.52
N PRO A 376 22.58 -7.29 0.90
CA PRO A 376 22.36 -7.59 2.30
C PRO A 376 23.63 -8.15 2.97
N ASP A 377 23.93 -7.68 4.18
CA ASP A 377 25.06 -8.17 4.98
C ASP A 377 24.86 -9.61 5.50
N SER A 378 23.60 -10.05 5.49
CA SER A 378 23.19 -11.40 5.89
C SER A 378 22.11 -11.93 4.96
N ILE A 379 21.17 -12.75 5.45
CA ILE A 379 20.01 -13.18 4.67
C ILE A 379 19.11 -11.96 4.44
N GLY A 380 18.99 -11.54 3.16
CA GLY A 380 18.16 -10.42 2.77
C GLY A 380 16.68 -10.76 2.80
N TYR A 381 15.87 -9.75 3.05
CA TYR A 381 14.41 -9.81 2.88
C TYR A 381 14.03 -9.68 1.41
N LYS A 382 12.81 -10.08 1.07
CA LYS A 382 12.26 -9.97 -0.29
C LYS A 382 11.00 -9.11 -0.30
N PRO A 383 10.56 -8.63 -1.47
CA PRO A 383 9.25 -7.99 -1.58
C PRO A 383 8.09 -8.86 -1.08
N ASP A 384 8.21 -10.20 -1.19
CA ASP A 384 7.25 -11.16 -0.62
C ASP A 384 7.16 -11.04 0.92
N ASP A 385 8.28 -10.84 1.60
CA ASP A 385 8.34 -10.73 3.07
C ASP A 385 7.76 -9.38 3.54
N LEU A 386 8.02 -8.30 2.77
CA LEU A 386 7.36 -7.01 3.00
C LEU A 386 5.84 -7.13 2.84
N ALA A 387 5.40 -7.80 1.76
CA ALA A 387 3.99 -8.01 1.50
C ALA A 387 3.33 -8.84 2.60
N ALA A 388 3.98 -9.93 3.03
CA ALA A 388 3.49 -10.76 4.13
C ALA A 388 3.38 -9.97 5.44
N SER A 389 4.36 -9.11 5.73
CA SER A 389 4.37 -8.23 6.90
C SER A 389 3.25 -7.18 6.82
N PHE A 390 3.06 -6.59 5.65
CA PHE A 390 2.03 -5.57 5.45
C PHE A 390 0.63 -6.16 5.56
N PHE A 391 0.36 -7.31 4.94
CA PHE A 391 -0.91 -8.02 5.09
C PHE A 391 -1.17 -8.44 6.55
N GLN A 392 -0.17 -9.00 7.24
CA GLN A 392 -0.31 -9.32 8.67
C GLN A 392 -0.67 -8.08 9.48
N ASN A 393 -0.02 -6.95 9.23
CA ASN A 393 -0.31 -5.70 9.93
C ASN A 393 -1.72 -5.16 9.67
N ILE A 394 -2.26 -5.40 8.47
CA ILE A 394 -3.66 -5.07 8.13
C ILE A 394 -4.64 -6.06 8.79
N GLY A 395 -4.22 -7.27 9.08
CA GLY A 395 -5.05 -8.36 9.63
C GLY A 395 -5.51 -9.36 8.57
N ILE A 396 -4.74 -9.49 7.48
CA ILE A 396 -4.97 -10.49 6.42
C ILE A 396 -3.85 -11.53 6.47
N GLU A 397 -4.22 -12.80 6.49
CA GLU A 397 -3.26 -13.89 6.47
C GLU A 397 -2.67 -14.07 5.07
N SER A 398 -1.34 -14.02 4.94
CA SER A 398 -0.64 -14.12 3.66
C SER A 398 -0.81 -15.47 2.95
N ARG A 399 -1.21 -16.51 3.68
CA ARG A 399 -1.49 -17.87 3.16
C ARG A 399 -2.95 -18.11 2.81
N THR A 400 -3.81 -17.08 2.89
CA THR A 400 -5.21 -17.18 2.45
C THR A 400 -5.30 -17.68 1.01
N GLU A 401 -6.19 -18.66 0.78
CA GLU A 401 -6.46 -19.21 -0.56
C GLU A 401 -7.67 -18.50 -1.18
N PHE A 402 -7.48 -17.98 -2.37
CA PHE A 402 -8.52 -17.42 -3.22
C PHE A 402 -8.87 -18.37 -4.35
N LYS A 403 -10.00 -18.18 -4.99
CA LYS A 403 -10.37 -18.89 -6.22
C LYS A 403 -10.25 -17.91 -7.40
N THR A 404 -9.57 -18.36 -8.45
CA THR A 404 -9.60 -17.64 -9.74
C THR A 404 -10.99 -17.74 -10.37
N ASN A 405 -11.26 -16.93 -11.39
CA ASN A 405 -12.52 -16.96 -12.15
C ASN A 405 -12.86 -18.33 -12.73
N VAL A 406 -11.84 -19.19 -12.94
CA VAL A 406 -12.03 -20.58 -13.41
C VAL A 406 -12.08 -21.58 -12.24
N GLY A 407 -12.22 -21.11 -11.00
CA GLY A 407 -12.36 -21.96 -9.81
C GLY A 407 -11.06 -22.59 -9.30
N ARG A 408 -9.89 -22.23 -9.86
CA ARG A 408 -8.59 -22.75 -9.41
C ARG A 408 -8.19 -22.07 -8.09
N PRO A 409 -7.85 -22.84 -7.03
CA PRO A 409 -7.33 -22.27 -5.79
C PRO A 409 -5.93 -21.67 -6.04
N ILE A 410 -5.68 -20.50 -5.47
CA ILE A 410 -4.42 -19.78 -5.51
C ILE A 410 -4.16 -19.12 -4.15
N THR A 411 -2.96 -19.32 -3.61
CA THR A 411 -2.55 -18.67 -2.37
C THR A 411 -2.23 -17.19 -2.64
N LEU A 412 -2.64 -16.31 -1.74
CA LEU A 412 -2.41 -14.86 -1.83
C LEU A 412 -0.93 -14.54 -2.08
N LEU A 413 -0.04 -15.03 -1.24
CA LEU A 413 1.41 -14.98 -1.47
C LEU A 413 1.95 -16.39 -1.67
N ARG A 414 2.68 -16.59 -2.77
CA ARG A 414 3.33 -17.88 -3.06
C ARG A 414 4.47 -18.16 -2.10
N ASP A 415 5.25 -17.14 -1.83
CA ASP A 415 6.45 -17.16 -0.99
C ASP A 415 6.32 -16.05 0.07
N GLY A 416 7.38 -15.84 0.83
CA GLY A 416 7.45 -14.80 1.86
C GLY A 416 6.88 -15.22 3.22
N SER A 417 7.39 -14.59 4.22
CA SER A 417 6.97 -14.72 5.61
C SER A 417 7.05 -13.35 6.29
N PRO A 418 6.16 -13.04 7.23
CA PRO A 418 6.25 -11.79 7.95
C PRO A 418 7.61 -11.60 8.63
N ILE A 419 8.16 -10.41 8.53
CA ILE A 419 9.38 -10.00 9.21
C ILE A 419 9.06 -9.84 10.69
N ARG A 420 9.43 -10.81 11.50
CA ARG A 420 9.00 -10.92 12.91
C ARG A 420 9.43 -9.74 13.78
N ASP A 421 10.60 -9.19 13.50
CA ASP A 421 11.16 -8.09 14.27
C ASP A 421 10.36 -6.78 14.13
N LEU A 422 9.50 -6.67 13.12
CA LEU A 422 8.59 -5.54 12.94
C LEU A 422 7.51 -5.44 14.05
N PHE A 423 7.16 -6.60 14.68
CA PHE A 423 6.00 -6.74 15.56
C PHE A 423 6.35 -7.09 17.00
#